data_b6b08a07e4c600a129ab5405b0b3cc56
#
_entry.id   b6b08a07e4c600a129ab5405b0b3cc56
#
_cell.length_a   1.000
_cell.length_b   1.000
_cell.length_c   1.000
_cell.angle_alpha   90.00
_cell.angle_beta   90.00
_cell.angle_gamma   90.00
#
_symmetry.space_group_name_H-M   'P 1'
#
loop_
_entity.id
_entity.type
_entity.pdbx_description
1 polymer ?
#
loop_
_entity_poly.entity_id
_entity_poly.type
_entity_poly.pdbx_seq_one_letter_code
_entity_poly.pdbx_strand_id
1 'polypeptide(L)'
;MSAKNETEVTIGNRTYTLSGYESEEYLQKVAAYINGKISDFRKSDVYRRQTPDMQAVMIELNIADDYFKAKKAANEKESDMSDKDKQIYNLKHDGISKQIKLDAANQEIEKLKAEIVENQRTIVRLETELNNADK
;
A
#
# COMPACT_ATOMS: atom_id res chain seq x y z
N MET A 1 -28.20 0.41 20.87
CA MET A 1 -28.84 -0.51 19.93
C MET A 1 -29.06 0.25 18.63
N SER A 2 -28.52 -0.25 17.53
CA SER A 2 -28.79 0.32 16.22
C SER A 2 -30.23 0.02 15.83
N ALA A 3 -31.01 1.04 15.43
CA ALA A 3 -32.38 0.84 14.97
C ALA A 3 -32.33 0.10 13.62
N LYS A 4 -33.29 -0.82 13.42
CA LYS A 4 -33.47 -1.42 12.10
C LYS A 4 -34.03 -0.38 11.15
N ASN A 5 -33.38 -0.25 10.00
CA ASN A 5 -33.85 0.59 8.90
C ASN A 5 -34.68 -0.25 7.93
N GLU A 6 -35.73 0.34 7.39
CA GLU A 6 -36.45 -0.22 6.26
C GLU A 6 -36.08 0.61 5.02
N THR A 7 -35.61 -0.11 4.00
CA THR A 7 -35.16 0.53 2.75
C THR A 7 -35.82 -0.16 1.57
N GLU A 8 -36.40 0.64 0.69
CA GLU A 8 -36.96 0.17 -0.56
C GLU A 8 -35.91 0.19 -1.66
N VAL A 9 -35.66 -0.95 -2.29
CA VAL A 9 -34.70 -1.09 -3.39
C VAL A 9 -35.35 -1.72 -4.61
N THR A 10 -34.93 -1.30 -5.80
CA THR A 10 -35.39 -1.89 -7.05
C THR A 10 -34.29 -2.76 -7.65
N ILE A 11 -34.58 -4.03 -7.83
CA ILE A 11 -33.67 -5.02 -8.40
C ILE A 11 -34.40 -5.77 -9.54
N GLY A 12 -33.86 -5.74 -10.73
CA GLY A 12 -34.42 -6.43 -11.88
C GLY A 12 -35.84 -5.98 -12.26
N ASN A 13 -36.15 -4.69 -12.10
CA ASN A 13 -37.48 -4.08 -12.28
C ASN A 13 -38.53 -4.48 -11.24
N ARG A 14 -38.12 -5.07 -10.13
CA ARG A 14 -39.00 -5.33 -8.99
C ARG A 14 -38.55 -4.56 -7.77
N THR A 15 -39.50 -4.05 -7.01
CA THR A 15 -39.22 -3.31 -5.78
C THR A 15 -39.33 -4.21 -4.58
N TYR A 16 -38.34 -4.16 -3.69
CA TYR A 16 -38.26 -4.93 -2.44
C TYR A 16 -38.07 -4.00 -1.28
N THR A 17 -38.78 -4.25 -0.19
CA THR A 17 -38.53 -3.59 1.09
C THR A 17 -37.61 -4.46 1.93
N LEU A 18 -36.40 -3.95 2.19
CA LEU A 18 -35.40 -4.64 2.99
C LEU A 18 -35.34 -4.03 4.38
N SER A 19 -35.32 -4.89 5.40
CA SER A 19 -35.23 -4.49 6.79
C SER A 19 -33.92 -5.01 7.37
N GLY A 20 -33.07 -4.13 7.90
CA GLY A 20 -31.75 -4.49 8.42
C GLY A 20 -31.05 -3.37 9.13
N TYR A 21 -29.81 -3.62 9.49
CA TYR A 21 -28.93 -2.66 10.20
C TYR A 21 -28.05 -1.85 9.25
N GLU A 22 -28.03 -2.19 7.98
CA GLU A 22 -27.27 -1.50 6.96
C GLU A 22 -27.91 -0.16 6.62
N SER A 23 -27.07 0.80 6.17
CA SER A 23 -27.56 2.10 5.73
C SER A 23 -28.32 2.01 4.41
N GLU A 24 -29.25 2.92 4.20
CA GLU A 24 -29.97 3.06 2.93
C GLU A 24 -29.00 3.24 1.75
N GLU A 25 -28.00 4.10 1.90
CA GLU A 25 -26.98 4.33 0.87
C GLU A 25 -26.24 3.04 0.49
N TYR A 26 -25.87 2.23 1.47
CA TYR A 26 -25.24 0.93 1.23
C TYR A 26 -26.14 -0.03 0.48
N LEU A 27 -27.42 -0.16 0.89
CA LEU A 27 -28.38 -1.04 0.23
C LEU A 27 -28.66 -0.58 -1.21
N GLN A 28 -28.75 0.72 -1.47
CA GLN A 28 -28.88 1.25 -2.83
C GLN A 28 -27.64 0.93 -3.69
N LYS A 29 -26.44 1.00 -3.11
CA LYS A 29 -25.20 0.63 -3.78
C LYS A 29 -25.17 -0.86 -4.15
N VAL A 30 -25.60 -1.72 -3.24
CA VAL A 30 -25.70 -3.17 -3.49
C VAL A 30 -26.72 -3.45 -4.60
N ALA A 31 -27.91 -2.83 -4.55
CA ALA A 31 -28.92 -2.96 -5.58
C ALA A 31 -28.42 -2.49 -6.96
N ALA A 32 -27.70 -1.38 -7.01
CA ALA A 32 -27.10 -0.88 -8.24
C ALA A 32 -26.06 -1.85 -8.83
N TYR A 33 -25.25 -2.49 -7.99
CA TYR A 33 -24.30 -3.52 -8.42
C TYR A 33 -25.01 -4.72 -9.04
N ILE A 34 -26.06 -5.24 -8.39
CA ILE A 34 -26.85 -6.37 -8.89
C ILE A 34 -27.51 -5.98 -10.23
N ASN A 35 -28.11 -4.79 -10.32
CA ASN A 35 -28.73 -4.30 -11.56
C ASN A 35 -27.72 -4.16 -12.71
N GLY A 36 -26.49 -3.74 -12.41
CA GLY A 36 -25.39 -3.72 -13.38
C GLY A 36 -25.11 -5.11 -13.93
N LYS A 37 -25.03 -6.13 -13.07
CA LYS A 37 -24.86 -7.53 -13.48
C LYS A 37 -26.00 -8.00 -14.38
N ILE A 38 -27.23 -7.76 -13.96
CA ILE A 38 -28.42 -8.10 -14.77
C ILE A 38 -28.36 -7.43 -16.14
N SER A 39 -28.01 -6.17 -16.20
CA SER A 39 -27.86 -5.42 -17.47
C SER A 39 -26.82 -6.05 -18.39
N ASP A 40 -25.66 -6.42 -17.86
CA ASP A 40 -24.59 -7.04 -18.62
C ASP A 40 -24.98 -8.42 -19.15
N PHE A 41 -25.59 -9.25 -18.31
CA PHE A 41 -26.08 -10.58 -18.74
C PHE A 41 -27.18 -10.49 -19.79
N ARG A 42 -28.06 -9.49 -19.74
CA ARG A 42 -29.11 -9.28 -20.75
C ARG A 42 -28.57 -9.04 -22.17
N LYS A 43 -27.30 -8.65 -22.31
CA LYS A 43 -26.64 -8.53 -23.62
C LYS A 43 -26.33 -9.88 -24.25
N SER A 44 -26.32 -10.97 -23.46
CA SER A 44 -26.04 -12.33 -23.91
C SER A 44 -27.30 -13.06 -24.38
N ASP A 45 -27.25 -13.61 -25.58
CA ASP A 45 -28.33 -14.45 -26.11
C ASP A 45 -28.54 -15.73 -25.28
N VAL A 46 -27.46 -16.30 -24.77
CA VAL A 46 -27.51 -17.50 -23.93
C VAL A 46 -28.32 -17.23 -22.67
N TYR A 47 -28.06 -16.11 -21.99
CA TYR A 47 -28.82 -15.70 -20.81
C TYR A 47 -30.29 -15.44 -21.12
N ARG A 48 -30.59 -14.72 -22.19
CA ARG A 48 -31.97 -14.38 -22.59
C ARG A 48 -32.86 -15.60 -22.89
N ARG A 49 -32.24 -16.68 -23.32
CA ARG A 49 -32.93 -17.95 -23.62
C ARG A 49 -33.19 -18.85 -22.43
N GLN A 50 -32.61 -18.49 -21.28
CA GLN A 50 -32.77 -19.27 -20.05
C GLN A 50 -34.09 -18.95 -19.37
N THR A 51 -34.55 -19.90 -18.55
CA THR A 51 -35.69 -19.70 -17.65
C THR A 51 -35.36 -18.62 -16.61
N PRO A 52 -36.38 -17.92 -16.05
CA PRO A 52 -36.13 -16.93 -15.00
C PRO A 52 -35.31 -17.47 -13.82
N ASP A 53 -35.55 -18.69 -13.40
CA ASP A 53 -34.81 -19.34 -12.29
C ASP A 53 -33.34 -19.54 -12.69
N MET A 54 -33.07 -20.00 -13.89
CA MET A 54 -31.69 -20.17 -14.38
C MET A 54 -30.98 -18.82 -14.56
N GLN A 55 -31.70 -17.80 -15.01
CA GLN A 55 -31.15 -16.43 -15.08
C GLN A 55 -30.73 -15.93 -13.69
N ALA A 56 -31.54 -16.17 -12.67
CA ALA A 56 -31.19 -15.81 -11.29
C ALA A 56 -29.93 -16.56 -10.82
N VAL A 57 -29.87 -17.88 -11.04
CA VAL A 57 -28.70 -18.69 -10.69
C VAL A 57 -27.42 -18.20 -11.40
N MET A 58 -27.50 -17.81 -12.66
CA MET A 58 -26.35 -17.27 -13.41
C MET A 58 -25.83 -15.96 -12.78
N ILE A 59 -26.74 -15.08 -12.36
CA ILE A 59 -26.38 -13.83 -11.67
C ILE A 59 -25.74 -14.12 -10.31
N GLU A 60 -26.36 -15.00 -9.51
CA GLU A 60 -25.88 -15.39 -8.19
C GLU A 60 -24.49 -16.00 -8.24
N LEU A 61 -24.25 -16.92 -9.17
CA LEU A 61 -22.92 -17.51 -9.37
C LEU A 61 -21.87 -16.47 -9.78
N ASN A 62 -22.23 -15.53 -10.64
CA ASN A 62 -21.30 -14.49 -11.07
C ASN A 62 -20.95 -13.52 -9.92
N ILE A 63 -21.94 -13.16 -9.10
CA ILE A 63 -21.72 -12.33 -7.90
C ILE A 63 -20.82 -13.07 -6.90
N ALA A 64 -21.06 -14.35 -6.68
CA ALA A 64 -20.22 -15.17 -5.81
C ALA A 64 -18.79 -15.29 -6.33
N ASP A 65 -18.60 -15.48 -7.64
CA ASP A 65 -17.28 -15.52 -8.29
C ASP A 65 -16.54 -14.19 -8.11
N ASP A 66 -17.20 -13.05 -8.31
CA ASP A 66 -16.63 -11.73 -8.07
C ASP A 66 -16.19 -11.56 -6.61
N TYR A 67 -17.00 -12.02 -5.66
CA TYR A 67 -16.65 -11.98 -4.24
C TYR A 67 -15.37 -12.77 -3.95
N PHE A 68 -15.26 -14.00 -4.43
CA PHE A 68 -14.08 -14.83 -4.19
C PHE A 68 -12.83 -14.29 -4.88
N LYS A 69 -12.98 -13.74 -6.08
CA LYS A 69 -11.87 -13.05 -6.77
C LYS A 69 -11.39 -11.81 -6.03
N ALA A 70 -12.33 -11.00 -5.57
CA ALA A 70 -12.00 -9.81 -4.76
C ALA A 70 -11.34 -10.18 -3.43
N LYS A 71 -11.83 -11.23 -2.77
CA LYS A 71 -11.25 -11.74 -1.52
C LYS A 71 -9.83 -12.26 -1.73
N LYS A 72 -9.60 -13.01 -2.81
CA LYS A 72 -8.26 -13.47 -3.17
C LYS A 72 -7.30 -12.31 -3.43
N ALA A 73 -7.73 -11.34 -4.24
CA ALA A 73 -6.94 -10.15 -4.53
C ALA A 73 -6.63 -9.31 -3.27
N ALA A 74 -7.59 -9.20 -2.33
CA ALA A 74 -7.37 -8.52 -1.07
C ALA A 74 -6.32 -9.24 -0.20
N ASN A 75 -6.40 -10.58 -0.11
CA ASN A 75 -5.44 -11.38 0.65
C ASN A 75 -4.01 -11.29 0.05
N GLU A 76 -3.90 -11.30 -1.28
CA GLU A 76 -2.61 -11.13 -1.98
C GLU A 76 -2.01 -9.74 -1.69
N LYS A 77 -2.84 -8.68 -1.74
CA LYS A 77 -2.39 -7.33 -1.38
C LYS A 77 -1.98 -7.19 0.09
N GLU A 78 -2.68 -7.83 1.00
CA GLU A 78 -2.32 -7.83 2.41
C GLU A 78 -0.97 -8.50 2.65
N SER A 79 -0.71 -9.63 1.97
CA SER A 79 0.60 -10.32 1.99
C SER A 79 1.70 -9.42 1.44
N ASP A 80 1.46 -8.78 0.28
CA ASP A 80 2.43 -7.86 -0.35
C ASP A 80 2.72 -6.64 0.54
N MET A 81 1.71 -6.10 1.22
CA MET A 81 1.89 -5.01 2.18
C MET A 81 2.77 -5.43 3.35
N SER A 82 2.52 -6.62 3.92
CA SER A 82 3.34 -7.17 5.01
C SER A 82 4.80 -7.32 4.59
N ASP A 83 5.06 -7.80 3.38
CA ASP A 83 6.42 -7.95 2.86
C ASP A 83 7.10 -6.60 2.61
N LYS A 84 6.35 -5.62 2.11
CA LYS A 84 6.85 -4.24 1.96
C LYS A 84 7.16 -3.58 3.30
N ASP A 85 6.35 -3.81 4.31
CA ASP A 85 6.61 -3.28 5.66
C ASP A 85 7.91 -3.85 6.24
N LYS A 86 8.17 -5.14 6.03
CA LYS A 86 9.46 -5.76 6.42
C LYS A 86 10.63 -5.15 5.65
N GLN A 87 10.48 -4.92 4.35
CA GLN A 87 11.50 -4.26 3.54
C GLN A 87 11.78 -2.83 4.02
N ILE A 88 10.74 -2.05 4.31
CA ILE A 88 10.87 -0.70 4.86
C ILE A 88 11.59 -0.73 6.20
N TYR A 89 11.24 -1.66 7.09
CA TYR A 89 11.92 -1.83 8.37
C TYR A 89 13.41 -2.09 8.18
N ASN A 90 13.77 -3.04 7.31
CA ASN A 90 15.15 -3.39 7.03
C ASN A 90 15.93 -2.22 6.41
N LEU A 91 15.32 -1.51 5.46
CA LEU A 91 15.94 -0.33 4.82
C LEU A 91 16.17 0.80 5.82
N LYS A 92 15.23 1.05 6.72
CA LYS A 92 15.42 2.03 7.80
C LYS A 92 16.57 1.65 8.73
N HIS A 93 16.64 0.38 9.12
CA HIS A 93 17.71 -0.12 9.97
C HIS A 93 19.08 -0.01 9.27
N ASP A 94 19.17 -0.39 8.01
CA ASP A 94 20.38 -0.25 7.20
C ASP A 94 20.78 1.22 7.00
N GLY A 95 19.79 2.08 6.79
CA GLY A 95 20.01 3.53 6.69
C GLY A 95 20.61 4.12 7.95
N ILE A 96 20.11 3.75 9.12
CA ILE A 96 20.65 4.20 10.43
C ILE A 96 22.08 3.69 10.60
N SER A 97 22.34 2.40 10.31
CA SER A 97 23.67 1.81 10.40
C SER A 97 24.68 2.52 9.48
N LYS A 98 24.29 2.82 8.24
CA LYS A 98 25.12 3.58 7.30
C LYS A 98 25.37 5.01 7.75
N GLN A 99 24.35 5.66 8.33
CA GLN A 99 24.51 7.02 8.86
C GLN A 99 25.50 7.06 10.00
N ILE A 100 25.46 6.09 10.93
CA ILE A 100 26.43 5.98 12.02
C ILE A 100 27.84 5.81 11.48
N LYS A 101 28.03 4.95 10.47
CA LYS A 101 29.35 4.75 9.83
C LYS A 101 29.85 6.01 9.11
N LEU A 102 28.94 6.72 8.45
CA LEU A 102 29.25 7.97 7.78
C LEU A 102 29.67 9.05 8.77
N ASP A 103 28.95 9.20 9.88
CA ASP A 103 29.26 10.16 10.92
C ASP A 103 30.64 9.86 11.56
N ALA A 104 30.94 8.58 11.83
CA ALA A 104 32.24 8.16 12.34
C ALA A 104 33.37 8.46 11.34
N ALA A 105 33.14 8.17 10.06
CA ALA A 105 34.11 8.49 9.01
C ALA A 105 34.35 10.00 8.86
N ASN A 106 33.32 10.82 8.95
CA ASN A 106 33.43 12.26 8.90
C ASN A 106 34.20 12.81 10.11
N GLN A 107 33.98 12.26 11.30
CA GLN A 107 34.75 12.63 12.49
C GLN A 107 36.23 12.28 12.32
N GLU A 108 36.55 11.12 11.77
CA GLU A 108 37.93 10.74 11.51
C GLU A 108 38.59 11.63 10.44
N ILE A 109 37.83 12.01 9.40
CA ILE A 109 38.31 12.96 8.38
C ILE A 109 38.67 14.32 9.01
N GLU A 110 37.81 14.84 9.88
CA GLU A 110 38.07 16.12 10.56
C GLU A 110 39.30 16.03 11.50
N LYS A 111 39.46 14.91 12.20
CA LYS A 111 40.64 14.63 13.03
C LYS A 111 41.91 14.58 12.17
N LEU A 112 41.92 13.85 11.06
CA LEU A 112 43.06 13.73 10.16
C LEU A 112 43.42 15.09 9.52
N LYS A 113 42.42 15.89 9.16
CA LYS A 113 42.67 17.27 8.68
C LYS A 113 43.39 18.15 9.70
N ALA A 114 42.95 18.05 10.98
CA ALA A 114 43.61 18.78 12.06
C ALA A 114 45.06 18.31 12.27
N GLU A 115 45.34 17.01 12.21
CA GLU A 115 46.66 16.44 12.30
C GLU A 115 47.57 16.90 11.12
N ILE A 116 47.02 16.93 9.90
CA ILE A 116 47.72 17.44 8.74
C ILE A 116 48.15 18.89 8.94
N VAL A 117 47.26 19.75 9.40
CA VAL A 117 47.57 21.16 9.68
C VAL A 117 48.68 21.29 10.72
N GLU A 118 48.61 20.51 11.79
CA GLU A 118 49.64 20.55 12.85
C GLU A 118 50.99 20.02 12.34
N ASN A 119 50.97 18.94 11.57
CA ASN A 119 52.17 18.39 10.96
C ASN A 119 52.81 19.38 9.99
N GLN A 120 52.02 20.10 9.19
CA GLN A 120 52.55 21.16 8.29
C GLN A 120 53.22 22.31 9.08
N ARG A 121 52.62 22.73 10.18
CA ARG A 121 53.22 23.73 11.08
C ARG A 121 54.54 23.24 11.66
N THR A 122 54.57 21.98 12.08
CA THR A 122 55.81 21.37 12.61
C THR A 122 56.88 21.27 11.56
N ILE A 123 56.54 20.91 10.33
CA ILE A 123 57.51 20.88 9.20
C ILE A 123 58.10 22.26 8.93
N VAL A 124 57.25 23.28 8.81
CA VAL A 124 57.70 24.66 8.58
C VAL A 124 58.63 25.14 9.71
N ARG A 125 58.28 24.81 10.95
CA ARG A 125 59.15 25.16 12.11
C ARG A 125 60.52 24.49 12.01
N LEU A 126 60.53 23.16 11.77
CA LEU A 126 61.81 22.42 11.68
C LEU A 126 62.64 22.84 10.48
N GLU A 127 62.04 23.14 9.33
CA GLU A 127 62.76 23.70 8.18
C GLU A 127 63.39 25.06 8.49
N THR A 128 62.65 25.90 9.24
CA THR A 128 63.17 27.20 9.67
C THR A 128 64.34 27.06 10.66
N GLU A 129 64.22 26.14 11.62
CA GLU A 129 65.28 25.83 12.58
C GLU A 129 66.52 25.28 11.87
N LEU A 130 66.36 24.37 10.89
CA LEU A 130 67.45 23.83 10.11
C LEU A 130 68.17 24.90 9.34
N ASN A 131 67.43 25.75 8.59
CA ASN A 131 68.00 26.85 7.83
C ASN A 131 68.79 27.87 8.68
N ASN A 132 68.29 28.05 9.93
CA ASN A 132 69.03 28.95 10.87
C ASN A 132 70.26 28.28 11.46
N ALA A 133 70.25 26.94 11.58
CA ALA A 133 71.46 26.23 12.06
C ALA A 133 72.59 26.14 11.01
N ASP A 134 72.29 26.23 9.73
CA ASP A 134 73.22 26.19 8.62
C ASP A 134 73.88 27.55 8.32
N LYS A 135 73.49 28.58 9.04
CA LYS A 135 74.09 29.94 8.92
C LYS A 135 75.28 30.14 9.85
#